data_c90790d3d8a537ed56fcd3b9e9ca9db3
#
_entry.id   c90790d3d8a537ed56fcd3b9e9ca9db3
#
_cell.length_a   1.000
_cell.length_b   1.000
_cell.length_c   1.000
_cell.angle_alpha   90.00
_cell.angle_beta   90.00
_cell.angle_gamma   90.00
#
_symmetry.space_group_name_H-M   'P 1'
#
loop_
_entity.id
_entity.type
_entity.pdbx_description
1 polymer ?
#
loop_
_entity_poly.entity_id
_entity_poly.type
_entity_poly.pdbx_seq_one_letter_code
_entity_poly.pdbx_strand_id
1 'polypeptide(L)'
;MGVPRAAAAAAALFVPGCGGADGPSPAASAATAAATSSGGTSATTDATAATAADQPYVDTDVYGTGPNDAVTDSTEGAAVVHRQVAIGGKTIQYTATTGHLTTIDPVTSAPNAKMFYVAYTQDNPDPSKPRPVTFFYNGGPGSSSVYLLLGSYGPKRLQSSFPNFTPPAPYKLLDNPDSLLDRTDLVFINPVGTGYSTAIAPAKNKDFWGTDQDARSIDRFIQRYLTKYSRWNSPKFLYGESYGTARSAVVSWVLHEDGIDLNGITLQSSILDYANALSAPGTFPTLAADAFYWKKTTLNPTPTDLDAYMVQARHYADNTLAPLAQKPNPQDGGFVNVRLNLKLQTAQQMGAYIGTDPTSLIQTFGNPAALGNVPSSDDNPPYTFFLTLVPGTQTVQYDGRANFPGKGTATC
;
A
#
# COMPACT_ATOMS: atom_id res chain seq x y z
N MET A 1 -16.98 11.56 31.79
CA MET A 1 -17.28 12.48 30.68
C MET A 1 -16.94 11.76 29.41
N GLY A 2 -17.95 11.25 28.69
CA GLY A 2 -17.77 10.40 27.52
C GLY A 2 -17.40 11.22 26.29
N VAL A 3 -16.31 10.87 25.65
CA VAL A 3 -15.93 11.38 24.33
C VAL A 3 -16.76 10.61 23.28
N PRO A 4 -17.46 11.27 22.36
CA PRO A 4 -18.20 10.55 21.31
C PRO A 4 -17.25 9.90 20.33
N ARG A 5 -17.38 8.58 20.16
CA ARG A 5 -16.70 7.78 19.14
C ARG A 5 -17.23 8.19 17.76
N ALA A 6 -16.38 8.74 16.92
CA ALA A 6 -16.67 8.93 15.52
C ALA A 6 -16.57 7.56 14.81
N ALA A 7 -17.68 7.12 14.22
CA ALA A 7 -17.70 5.94 13.36
C ALA A 7 -16.96 6.25 12.06
N ALA A 8 -15.85 5.58 11.84
CA ALA A 8 -15.10 5.67 10.58
C ALA A 8 -15.79 4.81 9.50
N ALA A 9 -16.43 5.45 8.53
CA ALA A 9 -16.90 4.78 7.33
C ALA A 9 -15.74 4.62 6.34
N ALA A 10 -15.42 3.39 5.95
CA ALA A 10 -14.36 3.10 5.00
C ALA A 10 -14.80 3.43 3.58
N ALA A 11 -14.19 4.42 2.96
CA ALA A 11 -14.31 4.64 1.52
C ALA A 11 -13.28 3.79 0.78
N ALA A 12 -13.74 2.78 0.06
CA ALA A 12 -12.90 2.01 -0.85
C ALA A 12 -12.55 2.88 -2.06
N LEU A 13 -11.28 3.16 -2.25
CA LEU A 13 -10.77 3.72 -3.51
C LEU A 13 -10.82 2.62 -4.57
N PHE A 14 -11.92 2.52 -5.29
CA PHE A 14 -12.01 1.71 -6.49
C PHE A 14 -11.23 2.40 -7.62
N VAL A 15 -10.18 1.75 -8.08
CA VAL A 15 -9.69 1.95 -9.44
C VAL A 15 -10.63 1.14 -10.33
N PRO A 16 -11.37 1.73 -11.28
CA PRO A 16 -12.21 0.95 -12.18
C PRO A 16 -11.30 0.09 -13.06
N GLY A 17 -11.24 -1.20 -12.76
CA GLY A 17 -10.71 -2.21 -13.66
C GLY A 17 -11.72 -2.43 -14.80
N CYS A 18 -11.25 -2.48 -16.03
CA CYS A 18 -12.06 -2.93 -17.18
C CYS A 18 -12.61 -4.32 -16.90
N GLY A 19 -13.93 -4.45 -16.75
CA GLY A 19 -14.58 -5.74 -16.67
C GLY A 19 -14.46 -6.47 -18.00
N GLY A 20 -13.80 -7.60 -18.00
CA GLY A 20 -13.76 -8.54 -19.12
C GLY A 20 -14.50 -9.81 -18.74
N ALA A 21 -15.33 -10.25 -19.66
CA ALA A 21 -16.27 -11.35 -19.52
C ALA A 21 -15.62 -12.72 -19.25
N ASP A 22 -16.40 -13.57 -18.58
CA ASP A 22 -16.13 -14.95 -18.25
C ASP A 22 -15.71 -15.81 -19.45
N GLY A 23 -14.54 -16.48 -19.30
CA GLY A 23 -14.12 -17.59 -20.16
C GLY A 23 -13.39 -18.64 -19.31
N PRO A 24 -13.63 -19.94 -19.55
CA PRO A 24 -13.14 -20.99 -18.66
C PRO A 24 -11.63 -21.18 -18.77
N SER A 25 -11.00 -21.37 -17.62
CA SER A 25 -9.58 -21.65 -17.45
C SER A 25 -9.20 -23.03 -18.02
N PRO A 26 -8.14 -23.17 -18.82
CA PRO A 26 -7.67 -24.49 -19.23
C PRO A 26 -6.80 -25.13 -18.15
N ALA A 27 -7.07 -26.39 -17.89
CA ALA A 27 -6.34 -27.26 -16.99
C ALA A 27 -4.87 -27.42 -17.40
N ALA A 28 -3.97 -27.26 -16.46
CA ALA A 28 -2.53 -27.51 -16.66
C ALA A 28 -2.25 -29.01 -16.71
N SER A 29 -1.74 -29.48 -17.83
CA SER A 29 -1.23 -30.82 -18.04
C SER A 29 0.17 -30.95 -17.45
N ALA A 30 0.38 -31.92 -16.57
CA ALA A 30 1.67 -32.26 -16.01
C ALA A 30 2.47 -33.06 -16.99
N ALA A 31 3.64 -32.60 -17.40
CA ALA A 31 4.61 -33.36 -18.18
C ALA A 31 5.70 -33.91 -17.25
N THR A 32 5.76 -35.24 -17.18
CA THR A 32 6.80 -36.01 -16.51
C THR A 32 8.01 -36.10 -17.45
N ALA A 33 9.19 -35.68 -17.02
CA ALA A 33 10.43 -35.92 -17.71
C ALA A 33 11.34 -36.82 -16.87
N ALA A 34 11.68 -37.94 -17.43
CA ALA A 34 12.61 -38.93 -16.87
C ALA A 34 14.07 -38.47 -17.07
N ALA A 35 14.88 -38.66 -16.03
CA ALA A 35 16.32 -38.43 -16.08
C ALA A 35 17.07 -39.73 -16.35
N THR A 36 17.97 -39.74 -17.32
CA THR A 36 18.98 -40.77 -17.51
C THR A 36 20.34 -40.28 -17.03
N SER A 37 20.99 -41.14 -16.25
CA SER A 37 22.32 -40.95 -15.67
C SER A 37 23.46 -41.32 -16.63
N SER A 38 24.60 -40.65 -16.61
CA SER A 38 25.91 -41.29 -16.71
C SER A 38 27.08 -40.37 -16.38
N GLY A 39 28.05 -40.93 -15.64
CA GLY A 39 29.46 -40.61 -15.80
C GLY A 39 30.10 -39.69 -14.74
N GLY A 40 30.82 -40.33 -13.79
CA GLY A 40 31.55 -39.65 -12.74
C GLY A 40 32.89 -39.04 -13.19
N THR A 41 33.38 -38.12 -12.34
CA THR A 41 34.80 -37.94 -12.03
C THR A 41 34.92 -37.17 -10.72
N SER A 42 35.87 -37.60 -9.88
CA SER A 42 36.19 -37.08 -8.55
C SER A 42 36.54 -35.61 -8.57
N ALA A 43 35.90 -34.83 -7.67
CA ALA A 43 36.36 -33.52 -7.29
C ALA A 43 36.17 -33.32 -5.77
N THR A 44 37.17 -32.79 -5.19
CA THR A 44 37.35 -32.31 -3.83
C THR A 44 36.09 -31.84 -3.11
N THR A 45 35.88 -32.40 -1.92
CA THR A 45 34.81 -32.05 -0.97
C THR A 45 35.01 -30.66 -0.41
N ASP A 46 34.42 -29.68 -1.06
CA ASP A 46 33.93 -28.50 -0.38
C ASP A 46 32.59 -28.89 0.25
N ALA A 47 32.49 -28.82 1.57
CA ALA A 47 31.26 -29.07 2.31
C ALA A 47 30.26 -27.95 2.00
N THR A 48 29.59 -28.02 0.87
CA THR A 48 28.41 -27.23 0.57
C THR A 48 27.35 -27.69 1.55
N ALA A 49 26.96 -26.81 2.48
CA ALA A 49 25.79 -27.01 3.32
C ALA A 49 24.62 -27.38 2.39
N ALA A 50 24.06 -28.58 2.59
CA ALA A 50 22.94 -29.07 1.81
C ALA A 50 21.80 -28.03 1.96
N THR A 51 21.48 -27.34 0.87
CA THR A 51 20.31 -26.46 0.81
C THR A 51 19.08 -27.32 1.09
N ALA A 52 18.30 -26.96 2.08
CA ALA A 52 17.06 -27.67 2.39
C ALA A 52 16.19 -27.70 1.12
N ALA A 53 15.49 -28.81 0.88
CA ALA A 53 14.65 -28.96 -0.30
C ALA A 53 13.44 -28.01 -0.25
N ASP A 54 13.04 -27.48 -1.41
CA ASP A 54 11.79 -26.74 -1.54
C ASP A 54 10.60 -27.60 -1.09
N GLN A 55 9.67 -27.01 -0.34
CA GLN A 55 8.46 -27.67 0.16
C GLN A 55 7.24 -27.04 -0.51
N PRO A 56 6.59 -27.75 -1.44
CA PRO A 56 5.37 -27.26 -2.05
C PRO A 56 4.19 -27.34 -1.06
N TYR A 57 3.27 -26.40 -1.18
CA TYR A 57 1.99 -26.41 -0.46
C TYR A 57 0.88 -26.04 -1.44
N VAL A 58 -0.22 -26.76 -1.36
CA VAL A 58 -1.43 -26.48 -2.14
C VAL A 58 -2.54 -26.10 -1.17
N ASP A 59 -3.07 -24.92 -1.34
CA ASP A 59 -4.24 -24.44 -0.61
C ASP A 59 -5.46 -24.56 -1.53
N THR A 60 -6.52 -25.19 -1.05
CA THR A 60 -7.78 -25.42 -1.81
C THR A 60 -8.90 -24.51 -1.35
N ASP A 61 -8.68 -23.66 -0.35
CA ASP A 61 -9.68 -22.71 0.11
C ASP A 61 -9.94 -21.62 -0.92
N VAL A 62 -11.20 -21.19 -0.98
CA VAL A 62 -11.61 -20.05 -1.80
C VAL A 62 -11.71 -18.83 -0.88
N TYR A 63 -10.85 -17.85 -1.14
CA TYR A 63 -10.77 -16.63 -0.34
C TYR A 63 -11.65 -15.53 -0.94
N GLY A 64 -12.72 -15.18 -0.22
CA GLY A 64 -13.57 -14.06 -0.56
C GLY A 64 -13.15 -12.80 0.18
N THR A 65 -13.37 -11.64 -0.45
CA THR A 65 -13.11 -10.31 0.13
C THR A 65 -14.39 -9.56 0.49
N GLY A 66 -15.54 -10.22 0.39
CA GLY A 66 -16.83 -9.65 0.76
C GLY A 66 -17.01 -9.53 2.28
N PRO A 67 -17.95 -8.67 2.73
CA PRO A 67 -18.15 -8.40 4.17
C PRO A 67 -18.59 -9.60 4.99
N ASN A 68 -19.26 -10.55 4.38
CA ASN A 68 -19.79 -11.73 5.05
C ASN A 68 -19.01 -13.01 4.73
N ASP A 69 -17.91 -12.91 3.97
CA ASP A 69 -17.12 -14.07 3.61
C ASP A 69 -16.31 -14.57 4.80
N ALA A 70 -16.16 -15.89 4.84
CA ALA A 70 -15.37 -16.63 5.80
C ALA A 70 -15.08 -18.03 5.25
N VAL A 71 -13.99 -18.64 5.70
CA VAL A 71 -13.72 -20.07 5.51
C VAL A 71 -14.11 -20.85 6.75
N THR A 72 -14.18 -22.18 6.64
CA THR A 72 -14.42 -23.07 7.78
C THR A 72 -13.14 -23.78 8.23
N ASP A 73 -12.15 -23.88 7.33
CA ASP A 73 -10.88 -24.53 7.61
C ASP A 73 -9.92 -23.58 8.33
N SER A 74 -9.37 -24.04 9.46
CA SER A 74 -8.35 -23.33 10.24
C SER A 74 -6.94 -23.91 10.08
N THR A 75 -6.76 -24.86 9.16
CA THR A 75 -5.47 -25.53 8.96
C THR A 75 -4.44 -24.54 8.43
N GLU A 76 -3.28 -24.51 9.07
CA GLU A 76 -2.13 -23.73 8.64
C GLU A 76 -1.26 -24.55 7.70
N GLY A 77 -0.79 -23.91 6.63
CA GLY A 77 0.20 -24.48 5.73
C GLY A 77 1.02 -23.39 5.08
N ALA A 78 2.19 -23.78 4.58
CA ALA A 78 3.07 -22.86 3.85
C ALA A 78 3.94 -23.60 2.83
N ALA A 79 4.11 -23.00 1.65
CA ALA A 79 5.18 -23.35 0.74
C ALA A 79 6.50 -22.72 1.19
N VAL A 80 7.59 -23.44 1.06
CA VAL A 80 8.94 -22.96 1.37
C VAL A 80 9.83 -23.18 0.16
N VAL A 81 10.51 -22.13 -0.31
CA VAL A 81 11.43 -22.20 -1.44
C VAL A 81 12.72 -21.44 -1.15
N HIS A 82 13.85 -21.96 -1.63
CA HIS A 82 15.16 -21.37 -1.45
C HIS A 82 15.61 -20.67 -2.72
N ARG A 83 16.02 -19.42 -2.61
CA ARG A 83 16.38 -18.55 -3.75
C ARG A 83 17.54 -17.63 -3.38
N GLN A 84 17.98 -16.86 -4.36
CA GLN A 84 19.00 -15.82 -4.15
C GLN A 84 18.63 -14.54 -4.90
N VAL A 85 19.18 -13.43 -4.45
CA VAL A 85 19.06 -12.12 -5.08
C VAL A 85 20.36 -11.33 -4.91
N ALA A 86 20.71 -10.51 -5.90
CA ALA A 86 21.85 -9.60 -5.82
C ALA A 86 21.38 -8.23 -5.33
N ILE A 87 21.90 -7.76 -4.18
CA ILE A 87 21.61 -6.46 -3.59
C ILE A 87 22.93 -5.78 -3.25
N GLY A 88 23.13 -4.56 -3.74
CA GLY A 88 24.37 -3.80 -3.47
C GLY A 88 25.66 -4.53 -3.87
N GLY A 89 25.61 -5.34 -4.96
CA GLY A 89 26.74 -6.14 -5.43
C GLY A 89 27.02 -7.42 -4.61
N LYS A 90 26.18 -7.75 -3.64
CA LYS A 90 26.28 -8.98 -2.84
C LYS A 90 25.16 -9.93 -3.17
N THR A 91 25.45 -11.22 -3.32
CA THR A 91 24.43 -12.27 -3.46
C THR A 91 23.96 -12.67 -2.06
N ILE A 92 22.64 -12.56 -1.84
CA ILE A 92 21.97 -12.95 -0.61
C ILE A 92 21.16 -14.20 -0.89
N GLN A 93 21.49 -15.30 -0.20
CA GLN A 93 20.65 -16.50 -0.16
C GLN A 93 19.51 -16.27 0.80
N TYR A 94 18.29 -16.70 0.44
CA TYR A 94 17.13 -16.50 1.27
C TYR A 94 16.11 -17.62 1.11
N THR A 95 15.36 -17.83 2.17
CA THR A 95 14.18 -18.69 2.20
C THR A 95 12.94 -17.82 2.03
N ALA A 96 12.10 -18.14 1.06
CA ALA A 96 10.76 -17.56 0.92
C ALA A 96 9.71 -18.53 1.47
N THR A 97 8.92 -18.07 2.41
CA THR A 97 7.82 -18.83 3.03
C THR A 97 6.49 -18.13 2.72
N THR A 98 5.58 -18.84 2.08
CA THR A 98 4.27 -18.30 1.69
C THR A 98 3.16 -19.21 2.18
N GLY A 99 2.23 -18.69 2.97
CA GLY A 99 1.16 -19.49 3.53
C GLY A 99 0.25 -18.70 4.48
N HIS A 100 -0.36 -19.41 5.41
CA HIS A 100 -1.30 -18.83 6.35
C HIS A 100 -0.90 -19.09 7.81
N LEU A 101 -1.16 -18.09 8.65
CA LEU A 101 -1.24 -18.24 10.10
C LEU A 101 -2.67 -17.94 10.56
N THR A 102 -3.12 -18.74 11.51
CA THR A 102 -4.44 -18.58 12.13
C THR A 102 -4.33 -17.70 13.36
N THR A 103 -5.14 -16.65 13.43
CA THR A 103 -5.30 -15.85 14.64
C THR A 103 -6.39 -16.43 15.53
N ILE A 104 -6.27 -16.17 16.83
CA ILE A 104 -7.13 -16.71 17.88
C ILE A 104 -7.94 -15.56 18.48
N ASP A 105 -9.23 -15.78 18.64
CA ASP A 105 -10.09 -14.88 19.41
C ASP A 105 -9.68 -14.93 20.90
N PRO A 106 -9.39 -13.78 21.53
CA PRO A 106 -8.86 -13.75 22.90
C PRO A 106 -9.88 -14.15 23.97
N VAL A 107 -11.17 -14.10 23.64
CA VAL A 107 -12.25 -14.42 24.59
C VAL A 107 -12.61 -15.90 24.52
N THR A 108 -12.78 -16.42 23.31
CA THR A 108 -13.23 -17.79 23.08
C THR A 108 -12.09 -18.78 22.90
N SER A 109 -10.88 -18.30 22.68
CA SER A 109 -9.70 -19.09 22.29
C SER A 109 -9.89 -19.91 21.01
N ALA A 110 -10.90 -19.56 20.21
CA ALA A 110 -11.19 -20.21 18.95
C ALA A 110 -10.45 -19.51 17.79
N PRO A 111 -10.06 -20.23 16.72
CA PRO A 111 -9.59 -19.64 15.49
C PRO A 111 -10.63 -18.66 14.91
N ASN A 112 -10.21 -17.46 14.52
CA ASN A 112 -11.12 -16.42 14.03
C ASN A 112 -10.72 -15.81 12.69
N ALA A 113 -9.46 -15.91 12.27
CA ALA A 113 -9.05 -15.51 10.93
C ALA A 113 -7.86 -16.33 10.43
N LYS A 114 -7.82 -16.58 9.12
CA LYS A 114 -6.74 -17.23 8.37
C LYS A 114 -6.01 -16.15 7.59
N MET A 115 -4.83 -15.76 8.06
CA MET A 115 -4.09 -14.61 7.56
C MET A 115 -2.93 -15.03 6.67
N PHE A 116 -2.98 -14.62 5.42
CA PHE A 116 -1.95 -14.87 4.43
C PHE A 116 -0.74 -13.97 4.64
N TYR A 117 0.44 -14.55 4.46
CA TYR A 117 1.69 -13.82 4.48
C TYR A 117 2.70 -14.38 3.47
N VAL A 118 3.64 -13.52 3.09
CA VAL A 118 4.86 -13.88 2.38
C VAL A 118 6.04 -13.39 3.20
N ALA A 119 6.89 -14.29 3.63
CA ALA A 119 8.11 -13.97 4.38
C ALA A 119 9.36 -14.28 3.57
N TYR A 120 10.33 -13.39 3.62
CA TYR A 120 11.67 -13.61 3.07
C TYR A 120 12.68 -13.48 4.21
N THR A 121 13.38 -14.56 4.48
CA THR A 121 14.39 -14.62 5.54
C THR A 121 15.75 -14.91 4.93
N GLN A 122 16.77 -14.13 5.30
CA GLN A 122 18.13 -14.39 4.85
C GLN A 122 18.63 -15.69 5.47
N ASP A 123 19.20 -16.55 4.62
CA ASP A 123 19.85 -17.78 5.08
C ASP A 123 21.19 -17.50 5.75
N ASN A 124 21.56 -18.33 6.74
CA ASN A 124 22.82 -18.25 7.45
C ASN A 124 23.16 -16.81 7.93
N PRO A 125 22.26 -16.15 8.69
CA PRO A 125 22.57 -14.86 9.28
C PRO A 125 23.68 -15.00 10.32
N ASP A 126 24.35 -13.89 10.64
CA ASP A 126 25.35 -13.85 11.71
C ASP A 126 24.71 -14.25 13.06
N PRO A 127 25.06 -15.40 13.65
CA PRO A 127 24.42 -15.89 14.87
C PRO A 127 24.71 -15.00 16.10
N SER A 128 25.72 -14.15 16.03
CA SER A 128 26.07 -13.22 17.11
C SER A 128 25.18 -11.98 17.16
N LYS A 129 24.39 -11.73 16.10
CA LYS A 129 23.54 -10.54 15.96
C LYS A 129 22.11 -10.93 15.63
N PRO A 130 21.14 -10.68 16.52
CA PRO A 130 19.74 -10.88 16.21
C PRO A 130 19.34 -10.11 14.96
N ARG A 131 18.94 -10.84 13.89
CA ARG A 131 18.56 -10.21 12.64
C ARG A 131 17.21 -9.51 12.81
N PRO A 132 17.03 -8.26 12.34
CA PRO A 132 15.75 -7.56 12.39
C PRO A 132 14.67 -8.28 11.60
N VAL A 133 13.40 -8.09 11.99
CA VAL A 133 12.21 -8.48 11.25
C VAL A 133 11.31 -7.27 11.06
N THR A 134 10.87 -7.04 9.82
CA THR A 134 9.96 -5.95 9.48
C THR A 134 8.65 -6.51 8.92
N PHE A 135 7.55 -6.08 9.50
CA PHE A 135 6.21 -6.43 9.07
C PHE A 135 5.63 -5.34 8.17
N PHE A 136 5.30 -5.72 6.93
CA PHE A 136 4.84 -4.84 5.86
C PHE A 136 3.36 -5.03 5.60
N TYR A 137 2.63 -3.94 5.42
CA TYR A 137 1.25 -3.97 4.94
C TYR A 137 0.90 -2.68 4.19
N ASN A 138 0.13 -2.86 3.10
CA ASN A 138 -0.48 -1.74 2.39
C ASN A 138 -1.70 -1.20 3.15
N GLY A 139 -2.23 -0.14 2.64
CA GLY A 139 -3.37 0.57 3.19
C GLY A 139 -4.69 0.27 2.49
N GLY A 140 -5.26 1.28 1.90
CA GLY A 140 -6.61 1.33 1.36
C GLY A 140 -7.48 2.19 2.27
N PRO A 141 -8.15 1.66 3.30
CA PRO A 141 -8.23 0.26 3.72
C PRO A 141 -8.84 -0.67 2.66
N GLY A 142 -8.45 -1.95 2.71
CA GLY A 142 -8.96 -2.97 1.80
C GLY A 142 -7.96 -3.49 0.76
N SER A 143 -6.72 -2.98 0.73
CA SER A 143 -5.66 -3.50 -0.14
C SER A 143 -4.87 -4.61 0.51
N SER A 144 -4.57 -5.66 -0.27
CA SER A 144 -3.54 -6.63 0.08
C SER A 144 -2.15 -5.99 -0.01
N SER A 145 -1.13 -6.62 0.59
CA SER A 145 0.23 -6.08 0.63
C SER A 145 1.02 -6.25 -0.67
N VAL A 146 0.34 -6.48 -1.78
CA VAL A 146 0.95 -6.79 -3.09
C VAL A 146 1.80 -5.65 -3.65
N TYR A 147 1.44 -4.39 -3.37
CA TYR A 147 2.20 -3.24 -3.88
C TYR A 147 3.57 -3.13 -3.22
N LEU A 148 3.64 -3.35 -1.90
CA LEU A 148 4.92 -3.39 -1.19
C LEU A 148 5.70 -4.66 -1.52
N LEU A 149 5.02 -5.81 -1.67
CA LEU A 149 5.61 -7.11 -1.96
C LEU A 149 6.25 -7.17 -3.34
N LEU A 150 5.46 -6.92 -4.40
CA LEU A 150 5.87 -7.11 -5.80
C LEU A 150 6.21 -5.80 -6.52
N GLY A 151 5.86 -4.68 -5.95
CA GLY A 151 6.12 -3.35 -6.53
C GLY A 151 7.34 -2.65 -5.93
N SER A 152 7.74 -2.99 -4.68
CA SER A 152 8.71 -2.17 -3.95
C SER A 152 9.84 -3.00 -3.30
N TYR A 153 9.56 -3.74 -2.22
CA TYR A 153 10.60 -4.17 -1.27
C TYR A 153 10.92 -5.66 -1.27
N GLY A 154 10.06 -6.50 -1.86
CA GLY A 154 10.36 -7.93 -2.00
C GLY A 154 11.63 -8.18 -2.85
N PRO A 155 12.29 -9.34 -2.72
CA PRO A 155 13.49 -9.66 -3.49
C PRO A 155 13.21 -9.88 -4.99
N LYS A 156 11.94 -10.03 -5.36
CA LYS A 156 11.45 -10.03 -6.73
C LYS A 156 10.45 -8.90 -6.91
N ARG A 157 10.49 -8.23 -8.06
CA ARG A 157 9.51 -7.20 -8.42
C ARG A 157 8.91 -7.44 -9.79
N LEU A 158 7.69 -6.99 -9.96
CA LEU A 158 7.02 -7.00 -11.25
C LEU A 158 7.71 -5.99 -12.18
N GLN A 159 8.01 -6.41 -13.41
CA GLN A 159 8.49 -5.47 -14.42
C GLN A 159 7.36 -4.51 -14.78
N SER A 160 7.60 -3.23 -14.56
CA SER A 160 6.67 -2.16 -14.95
C SER A 160 7.40 -1.13 -15.82
N SER A 161 6.65 -0.41 -16.64
CA SER A 161 7.16 0.71 -17.44
C SER A 161 6.86 2.06 -16.79
N PHE A 162 6.56 2.05 -15.50
CA PHE A 162 6.25 3.29 -14.75
C PHE A 162 7.29 4.39 -14.99
N PRO A 163 6.87 5.66 -15.23
CA PRO A 163 5.49 6.15 -15.21
C PRO A 163 4.69 5.91 -16.51
N ASN A 164 5.27 5.25 -17.50
CA ASN A 164 4.60 4.89 -18.73
C ASN A 164 3.65 3.71 -18.51
N PHE A 165 2.77 3.50 -19.47
CA PHE A 165 1.85 2.37 -19.46
C PHE A 165 2.61 1.04 -19.53
N THR A 166 2.32 0.14 -18.60
CA THR A 166 2.88 -1.22 -18.63
C THR A 166 2.12 -2.06 -19.66
N PRO A 167 2.80 -2.71 -20.62
CA PRO A 167 2.13 -3.57 -21.59
C PRO A 167 1.31 -4.69 -20.91
N PRO A 168 0.28 -5.22 -21.58
CA PRO A 168 -0.48 -6.36 -21.06
C PRO A 168 0.39 -7.61 -20.89
N ALA A 169 -0.14 -8.61 -20.17
CA ALA A 169 0.53 -9.89 -19.93
C ALA A 169 1.14 -10.51 -21.23
N PRO A 170 2.23 -11.30 -21.09
CA PRO A 170 2.77 -11.88 -19.85
C PRO A 170 3.69 -10.92 -19.08
N TYR A 171 3.43 -10.81 -17.77
CA TYR A 171 4.28 -10.01 -16.88
C TYR A 171 5.51 -10.79 -16.43
N LYS A 172 6.63 -10.10 -16.25
CA LYS A 172 7.89 -10.70 -15.79
C LYS A 172 8.18 -10.31 -14.35
N LEU A 173 8.61 -11.28 -13.56
CA LEU A 173 9.21 -11.04 -12.26
C LEU A 173 10.73 -10.94 -12.44
N LEU A 174 11.28 -9.82 -12.02
CA LEU A 174 12.71 -9.51 -12.06
C LEU A 174 13.28 -9.53 -10.64
N ASP A 175 14.58 -9.76 -10.56
CA ASP A 175 15.31 -9.51 -9.32
C ASP A 175 15.20 -8.03 -8.92
N ASN A 176 15.04 -7.79 -7.65
CA ASN A 176 14.91 -6.45 -7.11
C ASN A 176 16.20 -6.04 -6.38
N PRO A 177 17.09 -5.26 -7.00
CA PRO A 177 18.31 -4.80 -6.35
C PRO A 177 18.05 -3.77 -5.23
N ASP A 178 16.84 -3.23 -5.16
CA ASP A 178 16.40 -2.24 -4.17
C ASP A 178 15.64 -2.89 -3.00
N SER A 179 15.63 -4.22 -2.92
CA SER A 179 14.99 -4.95 -1.81
C SER A 179 15.69 -4.63 -0.49
N LEU A 180 14.90 -4.54 0.58
CA LEU A 180 15.41 -4.34 1.94
C LEU A 180 15.93 -5.62 2.60
N LEU A 181 16.00 -6.73 1.86
CA LEU A 181 16.43 -8.03 2.41
C LEU A 181 17.89 -8.02 2.88
N ASP A 182 18.72 -7.07 2.45
CA ASP A 182 20.09 -6.89 2.98
C ASP A 182 20.11 -6.29 4.39
N ARG A 183 19.01 -5.73 4.88
CA ARG A 183 18.91 -5.02 6.17
C ARG A 183 18.06 -5.76 7.19
N THR A 184 16.97 -6.38 6.76
CA THR A 184 15.96 -6.97 7.62
C THR A 184 15.33 -8.17 6.93
N ASP A 185 14.79 -9.11 7.69
CA ASP A 185 13.84 -10.09 7.14
C ASP A 185 12.50 -9.40 6.90
N LEU A 186 11.81 -9.80 5.82
CA LEU A 186 10.63 -9.13 5.32
C LEU A 186 9.41 -10.04 5.52
N VAL A 187 8.35 -9.52 6.13
CA VAL A 187 7.09 -10.26 6.32
C VAL A 187 5.94 -9.40 5.81
N PHE A 188 5.40 -9.75 4.66
CA PHE A 188 4.27 -9.05 4.03
C PHE A 188 2.97 -9.72 4.44
N ILE A 189 2.08 -8.98 5.10
CA ILE A 189 0.84 -9.47 5.69
C ILE A 189 -0.34 -8.94 4.89
N ASN A 190 -1.28 -9.81 4.51
CA ASN A 190 -2.57 -9.35 4.01
C ASN A 190 -3.52 -9.17 5.21
N PRO A 191 -4.08 -7.98 5.44
CA PRO A 191 -5.14 -7.79 6.41
C PRO A 191 -6.38 -8.63 6.10
N VAL A 192 -7.18 -8.96 7.11
CA VAL A 192 -8.38 -9.81 6.94
C VAL A 192 -9.37 -9.18 5.97
N GLY A 193 -9.88 -9.97 5.04
CA GLY A 193 -10.76 -9.54 3.95
C GLY A 193 -10.01 -8.93 2.77
N THR A 194 -8.68 -9.15 2.67
CA THR A 194 -7.87 -8.70 1.53
C THR A 194 -7.00 -9.84 1.00
N GLY A 195 -6.77 -9.85 -0.31
CA GLY A 195 -5.94 -10.86 -0.95
C GLY A 195 -6.39 -12.29 -0.60
N TYR A 196 -5.51 -13.05 0.05
CA TYR A 196 -5.79 -14.41 0.50
C TYR A 196 -6.00 -14.52 2.02
N SER A 197 -6.34 -13.41 2.70
CA SER A 197 -6.70 -13.42 4.12
C SER A 197 -8.21 -13.30 4.30
N THR A 198 -8.80 -14.13 5.14
CA THR A 198 -10.23 -14.13 5.39
C THR A 198 -10.55 -14.56 6.82
N ALA A 199 -11.74 -14.22 7.28
CA ALA A 199 -12.27 -14.69 8.56
C ALA A 199 -12.45 -16.22 8.57
N ILE A 200 -12.44 -16.82 9.76
CA ILE A 200 -12.86 -18.22 10.00
C ILE A 200 -14.22 -18.19 10.69
N ALA A 201 -15.19 -18.93 10.15
CA ALA A 201 -16.53 -18.99 10.72
C ALA A 201 -16.52 -19.44 12.21
N PRO A 202 -17.35 -18.85 13.08
CA PRO A 202 -18.51 -18.01 12.79
C PRO A 202 -18.20 -16.52 12.52
N ALA A 203 -16.93 -16.08 12.68
CA ALA A 203 -16.55 -14.71 12.35
C ALA A 203 -16.69 -14.43 10.85
N LYS A 204 -16.78 -13.15 10.49
CA LYS A 204 -16.92 -12.66 9.12
C LYS A 204 -15.89 -11.56 8.86
N ASN A 205 -15.51 -11.35 7.61
CA ASN A 205 -14.51 -10.33 7.25
C ASN A 205 -14.82 -8.96 7.84
N LYS A 206 -16.09 -8.52 7.79
CA LYS A 206 -16.50 -7.22 8.34
C LYS A 206 -16.25 -7.05 9.84
N ASP A 207 -16.11 -8.15 10.59
CA ASP A 207 -15.86 -8.09 12.02
C ASP A 207 -14.43 -7.61 12.34
N PHE A 208 -13.56 -7.59 11.30
CA PHE A 208 -12.17 -7.12 11.36
C PHE A 208 -11.96 -5.74 10.73
N TRP A 209 -13.00 -5.08 10.21
CA TRP A 209 -12.84 -3.84 9.42
C TRP A 209 -12.89 -2.55 10.25
N GLY A 210 -13.15 -2.62 11.52
CA GLY A 210 -12.94 -1.48 12.42
C GLY A 210 -11.45 -1.24 12.68
N THR A 211 -11.05 0.00 12.94
CA THR A 211 -9.64 0.37 13.17
C THR A 211 -9.00 -0.47 14.27
N ASP A 212 -9.70 -0.65 15.40
CA ASP A 212 -9.20 -1.45 16.53
C ASP A 212 -9.14 -2.94 16.19
N GLN A 213 -10.17 -3.45 15.51
CA GLN A 213 -10.25 -4.87 15.12
C GLN A 213 -9.19 -5.23 14.08
N ASP A 214 -8.97 -4.35 13.11
CA ASP A 214 -7.91 -4.49 12.12
C ASP A 214 -6.53 -4.52 12.80
N ALA A 215 -6.24 -3.55 13.66
CA ALA A 215 -4.97 -3.48 14.39
C ALA A 215 -4.75 -4.71 15.29
N ARG A 216 -5.78 -5.16 16.01
CA ARG A 216 -5.68 -6.37 16.86
C ARG A 216 -5.47 -7.63 16.03
N SER A 217 -6.01 -7.74 14.83
CA SER A 217 -5.75 -8.87 13.95
C SER A 217 -4.28 -8.94 13.53
N ILE A 218 -3.68 -7.80 13.19
CA ILE A 218 -2.26 -7.69 12.84
C ILE A 218 -1.38 -7.98 14.06
N ASP A 219 -1.71 -7.45 15.23
CA ASP A 219 -1.02 -7.77 16.48
C ASP A 219 -1.00 -9.28 16.75
N ARG A 220 -2.15 -9.95 16.69
CA ARG A 220 -2.24 -11.42 16.87
C ARG A 220 -1.42 -12.19 15.84
N PHE A 221 -1.43 -11.75 14.59
CA PHE A 221 -0.57 -12.33 13.56
C PHE A 221 0.91 -12.17 13.93
N ILE A 222 1.35 -10.99 14.35
CA ILE A 222 2.75 -10.73 14.73
C ILE A 222 3.16 -11.65 15.87
N GLN A 223 2.36 -11.78 16.93
CA GLN A 223 2.63 -12.67 18.06
C GLN A 223 2.76 -14.14 17.61
N ARG A 224 1.84 -14.59 16.74
CA ARG A 224 1.90 -15.94 16.15
C ARG A 224 3.17 -16.16 15.32
N TYR A 225 3.54 -15.18 14.49
CA TYR A 225 4.73 -15.23 13.67
C TYR A 225 6.01 -15.29 14.52
N LEU A 226 6.12 -14.41 15.52
CA LEU A 226 7.27 -14.37 16.45
C LEU A 226 7.45 -15.70 17.19
N THR A 227 6.33 -16.34 17.58
CA THR A 227 6.33 -17.64 18.26
C THR A 227 6.71 -18.76 17.31
N LYS A 228 6.03 -18.87 16.16
CA LYS A 228 6.22 -19.97 15.19
C LYS A 228 7.64 -20.00 14.63
N TYR A 229 8.23 -18.83 14.38
CA TYR A 229 9.55 -18.70 13.78
C TYR A 229 10.65 -18.32 14.77
N SER A 230 10.37 -18.38 16.08
CA SER A 230 11.33 -18.09 17.17
C SER A 230 11.99 -16.72 17.03
N ARG A 231 11.20 -15.67 16.72
CA ARG A 231 11.70 -14.32 16.42
C ARG A 231 11.51 -13.32 17.57
N TRP A 232 11.19 -13.80 18.77
CA TRP A 232 10.97 -12.93 19.94
C TRP A 232 12.18 -12.03 20.27
N ASN A 233 13.40 -12.50 20.07
CA ASN A 233 14.62 -11.76 20.31
C ASN A 233 15.08 -10.87 19.14
N SER A 234 14.35 -10.88 18.00
CA SER A 234 14.65 -10.03 16.86
C SER A 234 14.26 -8.58 17.13
N PRO A 235 15.05 -7.59 16.71
CA PRO A 235 14.57 -6.21 16.58
C PRO A 235 13.36 -6.18 15.64
N LYS A 236 12.28 -5.51 16.04
CA LYS A 236 10.95 -5.54 15.38
C LYS A 236 10.62 -4.19 14.80
N PHE A 237 10.19 -4.18 13.54
CA PHE A 237 9.81 -2.97 12.82
C PHE A 237 8.47 -3.15 12.12
N LEU A 238 7.71 -2.06 12.02
CA LEU A 238 6.52 -1.97 11.18
C LEU A 238 6.79 -1.10 9.97
N TYR A 239 6.20 -1.47 8.85
CA TYR A 239 6.24 -0.70 7.62
C TYR A 239 4.81 -0.59 7.07
N GLY A 240 4.19 0.57 7.27
CA GLY A 240 2.84 0.85 6.79
C GLY A 240 2.85 1.83 5.62
N GLU A 241 2.04 1.55 4.61
CA GLU A 241 1.80 2.46 3.48
C GLU A 241 0.36 2.94 3.49
N SER A 242 0.14 4.26 3.24
CA SER A 242 -1.19 4.88 3.13
C SER A 242 -2.00 4.69 4.42
N TYR A 243 -3.21 4.11 4.39
CA TYR A 243 -3.95 3.72 5.62
C TYR A 243 -3.13 2.79 6.53
N GLY A 244 -2.18 2.03 5.99
CA GLY A 244 -1.24 1.24 6.78
C GLY A 244 -0.43 2.09 7.77
N THR A 245 -0.32 3.40 7.58
CA THR A 245 0.34 4.31 8.53
C THR A 245 -0.53 4.55 9.77
N ALA A 246 -1.82 4.79 9.58
CA ALA A 246 -2.79 4.87 10.70
C ALA A 246 -2.89 3.52 11.41
N ARG A 247 -2.93 2.40 10.66
CA ARG A 247 -2.83 1.04 11.22
C ARG A 247 -1.58 0.89 12.07
N SER A 248 -0.39 1.30 11.59
CA SER A 248 0.87 1.21 12.34
C SER A 248 0.83 1.95 13.68
N ALA A 249 0.19 3.11 13.72
CA ALA A 249 0.05 3.88 14.97
C ALA A 249 -0.77 3.10 16.01
N VAL A 250 -1.89 2.47 15.60
CA VAL A 250 -2.74 1.70 16.51
C VAL A 250 -2.09 0.34 16.85
N VAL A 251 -1.49 -0.36 15.86
CA VAL A 251 -0.79 -1.63 16.10
C VAL A 251 0.37 -1.45 17.07
N SER A 252 1.14 -0.35 16.95
CA SER A 252 2.25 -0.10 17.87
C SER A 252 1.79 0.07 19.32
N TRP A 253 0.64 0.73 19.51
CA TRP A 253 0.05 0.88 20.84
C TRP A 253 -0.47 -0.45 21.38
N VAL A 254 -1.18 -1.24 20.57
CA VAL A 254 -1.71 -2.55 20.99
C VAL A 254 -0.59 -3.53 21.32
N LEU A 255 0.47 -3.58 20.49
CA LEU A 255 1.65 -4.40 20.76
C LEU A 255 2.31 -4.01 22.08
N HIS A 256 2.45 -2.71 22.35
CA HIS A 256 3.01 -2.21 23.62
C HIS A 256 2.16 -2.62 24.82
N GLU A 257 0.83 -2.54 24.73
CA GLU A 257 -0.09 -3.03 25.77
C GLU A 257 0.09 -4.55 26.02
N ASP A 258 0.38 -5.31 24.97
CA ASP A 258 0.65 -6.77 25.07
C ASP A 258 2.12 -7.09 25.43
N GLY A 259 2.93 -6.08 25.80
CA GLY A 259 4.32 -6.22 26.23
C GLY A 259 5.33 -6.42 25.09
N ILE A 260 4.99 -6.02 23.86
CA ILE A 260 5.85 -6.13 22.68
C ILE A 260 6.26 -4.75 22.22
N ASP A 261 7.51 -4.40 22.51
CA ASP A 261 8.07 -3.13 22.04
C ASP A 261 8.69 -3.24 20.65
N LEU A 262 8.53 -2.16 19.86
CA LEU A 262 9.08 -2.02 18.52
C LEU A 262 10.37 -1.21 18.56
N ASN A 263 11.28 -1.53 17.65
CA ASN A 263 12.53 -0.80 17.44
C ASN A 263 12.34 0.37 16.45
N GLY A 264 11.28 0.37 15.66
CA GLY A 264 10.95 1.47 14.78
C GLY A 264 9.72 1.22 13.91
N ILE A 265 9.20 2.32 13.36
CA ILE A 265 8.04 2.33 12.48
C ILE A 265 8.37 3.19 11.27
N THR A 266 8.11 2.67 10.07
CA THR A 266 8.19 3.44 8.83
C THR A 266 6.79 3.75 8.33
N LEU A 267 6.53 5.02 8.08
CA LEU A 267 5.25 5.53 7.60
C LEU A 267 5.42 6.06 6.18
N GLN A 268 5.10 5.23 5.18
CA GLN A 268 5.16 5.63 3.77
C GLN A 268 3.84 6.23 3.33
N SER A 269 3.89 7.39 2.65
CA SER A 269 2.69 8.11 2.18
C SER A 269 1.68 8.30 3.31
N SER A 270 2.16 8.87 4.40
CA SER A 270 1.47 8.90 5.69
C SER A 270 0.13 9.62 5.64
N ILE A 271 -0.90 8.97 6.17
CA ILE A 271 -2.24 9.55 6.40
C ILE A 271 -2.63 9.20 7.84
N LEU A 272 -2.25 10.07 8.78
CA LEU A 272 -2.62 9.94 10.19
C LEU A 272 -3.86 10.75 10.55
N ASP A 273 -4.13 11.81 9.79
CA ASP A 273 -5.30 12.67 9.92
C ASP A 273 -5.98 12.82 8.55
N TYR A 274 -7.02 12.05 8.33
CA TYR A 274 -7.79 12.07 7.07
C TYR A 274 -8.49 13.40 6.81
N ALA A 275 -8.85 14.15 7.86
CA ALA A 275 -9.55 15.41 7.73
C ALA A 275 -8.66 16.50 7.14
N ASN A 276 -7.36 16.49 7.48
CA ASN A 276 -6.41 17.53 7.07
C ASN A 276 -5.49 17.09 5.94
N ALA A 277 -4.96 15.86 5.98
CA ALA A 277 -3.98 15.39 5.01
C ALA A 277 -4.50 15.32 3.56
N LEU A 278 -5.78 15.01 3.39
CA LEU A 278 -6.44 14.92 2.08
C LEU A 278 -7.29 16.16 1.76
N SER A 279 -7.24 17.21 2.58
CA SER A 279 -7.93 18.46 2.31
C SER A 279 -7.25 19.25 1.20
N ALA A 280 -8.00 20.12 0.52
CA ALA A 280 -7.43 21.00 -0.51
C ALA A 280 -6.27 21.88 0.06
N PRO A 281 -6.37 22.48 1.26
CA PRO A 281 -5.22 23.16 1.85
C PRO A 281 -4.03 22.24 2.13
N GLY A 282 -4.27 21.02 2.61
CA GLY A 282 -3.21 20.05 2.94
C GLY A 282 -2.42 19.56 1.72
N THR A 283 -3.09 19.38 0.58
CA THR A 283 -2.46 18.93 -0.67
C THR A 283 -1.84 20.08 -1.48
N PHE A 284 -2.28 21.31 -1.26
CA PHE A 284 -1.88 22.46 -2.07
C PHE A 284 -0.35 22.68 -2.16
N PRO A 285 0.44 22.57 -1.07
CA PRO A 285 1.88 22.75 -1.17
C PRO A 285 2.55 21.76 -2.12
N THR A 286 2.10 20.50 -2.13
CA THR A 286 2.62 19.49 -3.07
C THR A 286 2.29 19.85 -4.52
N LEU A 287 1.06 20.27 -4.78
CA LEU A 287 0.66 20.71 -6.13
C LEU A 287 1.45 21.94 -6.59
N ALA A 288 1.79 22.85 -5.66
CA ALA A 288 2.66 23.99 -5.97
C ALA A 288 4.09 23.53 -6.32
N ALA A 289 4.65 22.57 -5.59
CA ALA A 289 5.96 22.00 -5.92
C ALA A 289 5.98 21.35 -7.31
N ASP A 290 4.93 20.62 -7.67
CA ASP A 290 4.77 20.04 -9.01
C ASP A 290 4.75 21.12 -10.09
N ALA A 291 3.98 22.18 -9.89
CA ALA A 291 3.91 23.30 -10.81
C ALA A 291 5.27 24.02 -10.94
N PHE A 292 6.03 24.15 -9.88
CA PHE A 292 7.39 24.69 -9.91
C PHE A 292 8.30 23.81 -10.76
N TYR A 293 8.31 22.50 -10.52
CA TYR A 293 9.12 21.55 -11.28
C TYR A 293 8.81 21.61 -12.79
N TRP A 294 7.53 21.65 -13.14
CA TRP A 294 7.07 21.71 -14.53
C TRP A 294 7.06 23.12 -15.12
N LYS A 295 7.53 24.15 -14.37
CA LYS A 295 7.55 25.56 -14.78
C LYS A 295 6.17 26.06 -15.22
N LYS A 296 5.13 25.70 -14.48
CA LYS A 296 3.73 26.04 -14.77
C LYS A 296 3.16 27.13 -13.85
N THR A 297 3.86 27.49 -12.77
CA THR A 297 3.45 28.63 -11.95
C THR A 297 3.43 29.92 -12.77
N THR A 298 2.40 30.74 -12.59
CA THR A 298 2.25 32.03 -13.25
C THR A 298 2.38 33.20 -12.27
N LEU A 299 2.94 32.94 -11.10
CA LEU A 299 3.25 34.00 -10.12
C LEU A 299 4.22 35.03 -10.71
N ASN A 300 4.04 36.29 -10.34
CA ASN A 300 4.91 37.35 -10.69
C ASN A 300 5.42 38.07 -9.43
N PRO A 301 6.75 38.10 -9.17
CA PRO A 301 7.80 37.47 -9.96
C PRO A 301 7.73 35.92 -9.93
N THR A 302 8.21 35.28 -11.02
CA THR A 302 8.29 33.84 -11.10
C THR A 302 9.27 33.30 -10.05
N PRO A 303 8.89 32.33 -9.20
CA PRO A 303 9.78 31.77 -8.19
C PRO A 303 10.95 31.00 -8.85
N THR A 304 12.16 31.20 -8.32
CA THR A 304 13.39 30.55 -8.80
C THR A 304 14.03 29.63 -7.77
N ASP A 305 13.62 29.75 -6.51
CA ASP A 305 14.07 28.90 -5.39
C ASP A 305 12.90 28.10 -4.86
N LEU A 306 13.07 26.76 -4.81
CA LEU A 306 12.00 25.85 -4.39
C LEU A 306 11.68 26.00 -2.91
N ASP A 307 12.69 26.11 -2.04
CA ASP A 307 12.47 26.17 -0.59
C ASP A 307 11.72 27.45 -0.20
N ALA A 308 12.14 28.57 -0.73
CA ALA A 308 11.44 29.85 -0.54
C ALA A 308 10.01 29.81 -1.10
N TYR A 309 9.84 29.18 -2.25
CA TYR A 309 8.52 28.99 -2.85
C TYR A 309 7.62 28.09 -2.01
N MET A 310 8.14 27.00 -1.46
CA MET A 310 7.39 26.11 -0.57
C MET A 310 6.97 26.79 0.74
N VAL A 311 7.79 27.68 1.28
CA VAL A 311 7.40 28.51 2.43
C VAL A 311 6.19 29.37 2.09
N GLN A 312 6.21 30.04 0.91
CA GLN A 312 5.08 30.85 0.44
C GLN A 312 3.83 30.01 0.20
N ALA A 313 3.97 28.84 -0.42
CA ALA A 313 2.85 27.94 -0.71
C ALA A 313 2.20 27.42 0.57
N ARG A 314 2.98 27.03 1.57
CA ARG A 314 2.46 26.63 2.89
C ARG A 314 1.75 27.76 3.59
N HIS A 315 2.38 28.95 3.62
CA HIS A 315 1.75 30.13 4.21
C HIS A 315 0.41 30.46 3.54
N TYR A 316 0.33 30.35 2.20
CA TYR A 316 -0.93 30.57 1.47
C TYR A 316 -1.96 29.49 1.80
N ALA A 317 -1.56 28.22 1.90
CA ALA A 317 -2.43 27.11 2.30
C ALA A 317 -3.02 27.35 3.69
N ASP A 318 -2.18 27.67 4.66
CA ASP A 318 -2.58 27.82 6.08
C ASP A 318 -3.41 29.07 6.34
N ASN A 319 -3.02 30.19 5.74
CA ASN A 319 -3.61 31.49 6.07
C ASN A 319 -4.71 31.96 5.09
N THR A 320 -4.77 31.36 3.90
CA THR A 320 -5.77 31.74 2.89
C THR A 320 -6.73 30.60 2.58
N LEU A 321 -6.23 29.40 2.32
CA LEU A 321 -7.10 28.28 1.93
C LEU A 321 -7.76 27.60 3.13
N ALA A 322 -7.03 27.32 4.20
CA ALA A 322 -7.58 26.64 5.38
C ALA A 322 -8.76 27.37 6.03
N PRO A 323 -8.75 28.71 6.16
CA PRO A 323 -9.92 29.44 6.66
C PRO A 323 -11.17 29.37 5.76
N LEU A 324 -10.98 29.01 4.48
CA LEU A 324 -12.10 28.83 3.53
C LEU A 324 -12.66 27.42 3.55
N ALA A 325 -12.02 26.51 4.28
CA ALA A 325 -12.45 25.12 4.33
C ALA A 325 -13.87 24.98 4.88
N GLN A 326 -14.71 24.28 4.16
CA GLN A 326 -16.07 23.95 4.57
C GLN A 326 -16.11 22.60 5.27
N LYS A 327 -17.06 22.41 6.17
CA LYS A 327 -17.28 21.09 6.78
C LYS A 327 -17.60 20.07 5.67
N PRO A 328 -17.04 18.85 5.72
CA PRO A 328 -17.36 17.81 4.77
C PRO A 328 -18.87 17.57 4.73
N ASN A 329 -19.45 17.46 3.54
CA ASN A 329 -20.82 17.03 3.41
C ASN A 329 -20.88 15.50 3.61
N PRO A 330 -21.62 14.97 4.59
CA PRO A 330 -21.73 13.52 4.79
C PRO A 330 -22.25 12.75 3.57
N GLN A 331 -22.96 13.43 2.66
CA GLN A 331 -23.49 12.83 1.41
C GLN A 331 -22.41 12.67 0.31
N ASP A 332 -21.28 13.36 0.43
CA ASP A 332 -20.19 13.28 -0.54
C ASP A 332 -19.22 12.10 -0.25
N GLY A 333 -19.65 11.07 0.48
CA GLY A 333 -18.82 9.92 0.83
C GLY A 333 -17.86 10.14 2.02
N GLY A 334 -18.01 11.23 2.73
CA GLY A 334 -17.56 11.41 4.13
C GLY A 334 -16.08 11.67 4.39
N PHE A 335 -15.17 11.42 3.48
CA PHE A 335 -13.75 11.38 3.85
C PHE A 335 -12.83 12.43 3.26
N VAL A 336 -13.15 13.04 2.13
CA VAL A 336 -12.06 13.64 1.34
C VAL A 336 -12.34 15.05 0.85
N ASN A 337 -13.55 15.54 0.94
CA ASN A 337 -13.93 16.77 0.28
C ASN A 337 -14.20 17.90 1.26
N VAL A 338 -13.15 18.35 1.94
CA VAL A 338 -13.15 19.72 2.44
C VAL A 338 -13.18 20.62 1.22
N ARG A 339 -14.37 21.00 0.79
CA ARG A 339 -14.54 22.00 -0.25
C ARG A 339 -14.13 23.36 0.30
N LEU A 340 -13.63 24.20 -0.56
CA LEU A 340 -13.27 25.56 -0.23
C LEU A 340 -14.38 26.50 -0.69
N ASN A 341 -14.69 27.51 0.11
CA ASN A 341 -15.53 28.63 -0.31
C ASN A 341 -14.71 29.55 -1.23
N LEU A 342 -14.38 29.07 -2.43
CA LEU A 342 -13.53 29.77 -3.38
C LEU A 342 -14.32 30.84 -4.14
N LYS A 343 -13.91 32.10 -3.94
CA LYS A 343 -14.24 33.19 -4.86
C LYS A 343 -13.27 33.16 -6.05
N LEU A 344 -13.69 33.72 -7.19
CA LEU A 344 -12.87 33.75 -8.42
C LEU A 344 -11.46 34.32 -8.17
N GLN A 345 -11.34 35.36 -7.40
CA GLN A 345 -10.05 35.97 -7.05
C GLN A 345 -9.12 35.00 -6.31
N THR A 346 -9.64 34.25 -5.34
CA THR A 346 -8.86 33.24 -4.61
C THR A 346 -8.49 32.09 -5.51
N ALA A 347 -9.39 31.66 -6.40
CA ALA A 347 -9.11 30.62 -7.39
C ALA A 347 -8.05 31.08 -8.41
N GLN A 348 -8.04 32.35 -8.80
CA GLN A 348 -6.99 32.95 -9.63
C GLN A 348 -5.62 32.92 -8.94
N GLN A 349 -5.56 33.28 -7.65
CA GLN A 349 -4.33 33.19 -6.88
C GLN A 349 -3.87 31.74 -6.72
N MET A 350 -4.77 30.85 -6.35
CA MET A 350 -4.50 29.42 -6.23
C MET A 350 -3.95 28.86 -7.57
N GLY A 351 -4.60 29.23 -8.69
CA GLY A 351 -4.19 28.85 -10.02
C GLY A 351 -2.81 29.36 -10.41
N ALA A 352 -2.45 30.57 -9.98
CA ALA A 352 -1.12 31.13 -10.21
C ALA A 352 0.00 30.32 -9.54
N TYR A 353 -0.26 29.78 -8.35
CA TYR A 353 0.68 28.85 -7.70
C TYR A 353 0.78 27.53 -8.45
N ILE A 354 -0.33 26.86 -8.76
CA ILE A 354 -0.32 25.47 -9.20
C ILE A 354 -0.47 25.29 -10.72
N GLY A 355 -0.49 26.39 -11.48
CA GLY A 355 -0.52 26.36 -12.95
C GLY A 355 -1.85 25.84 -13.52
N THR A 356 -2.96 26.05 -12.84
CA THR A 356 -4.27 25.51 -13.21
C THR A 356 -5.30 26.63 -13.43
N ASP A 357 -6.21 26.40 -14.38
CA ASP A 357 -7.30 27.34 -14.65
C ASP A 357 -8.20 27.54 -13.42
N PRO A 358 -8.53 28.78 -13.05
CA PRO A 358 -9.36 29.10 -11.90
C PRO A 358 -10.76 28.47 -11.93
N THR A 359 -11.36 28.31 -13.10
CA THR A 359 -12.68 27.70 -13.24
C THR A 359 -12.63 26.22 -12.88
N SER A 360 -11.62 25.51 -13.37
CA SER A 360 -11.35 24.12 -13.02
C SER A 360 -11.11 23.93 -11.51
N LEU A 361 -10.43 24.89 -10.87
CA LEU A 361 -10.20 24.85 -9.41
C LEU A 361 -11.49 24.99 -8.62
N ILE A 362 -12.40 25.88 -9.03
CA ILE A 362 -13.71 26.02 -8.38
C ILE A 362 -14.56 24.76 -8.59
N GLN A 363 -14.47 24.12 -9.75
CA GLN A 363 -15.15 22.85 -9.99
C GLN A 363 -14.60 21.70 -9.12
N THR A 364 -13.28 21.65 -8.94
CA THR A 364 -12.61 20.56 -8.23
C THR A 364 -12.64 20.77 -6.71
N PHE A 365 -12.27 21.94 -6.23
CA PHE A 365 -12.07 22.23 -4.81
C PHE A 365 -13.12 23.18 -4.24
N GLY A 366 -13.84 23.91 -5.08
CA GLY A 366 -14.82 24.90 -4.68
C GLY A 366 -16.23 24.35 -4.61
N ASN A 367 -17.19 25.28 -4.43
CA ASN A 367 -18.60 25.00 -4.61
C ASN A 367 -19.00 25.26 -6.08
N PRO A 368 -19.29 24.23 -6.88
CA PRO A 368 -19.68 24.42 -8.28
C PRO A 368 -20.89 25.35 -8.49
N ALA A 369 -21.78 25.41 -7.50
CA ALA A 369 -22.92 26.33 -7.53
C ALA A 369 -22.51 27.81 -7.55
N ALA A 370 -21.29 28.14 -7.12
CA ALA A 370 -20.77 29.51 -7.19
C ALA A 370 -20.46 29.96 -8.63
N LEU A 371 -20.37 29.06 -9.58
CA LEU A 371 -20.12 29.35 -11.00
C LEU A 371 -21.41 29.54 -11.83
N GLY A 372 -22.57 29.45 -11.22
CA GLY A 372 -23.85 29.50 -11.95
C GLY A 372 -24.11 28.18 -12.72
N ASN A 373 -24.88 28.25 -13.83
CA ASN A 373 -25.30 27.10 -14.62
C ASN A 373 -24.17 26.38 -15.39
N VAL A 374 -23.03 26.12 -14.80
CA VAL A 374 -22.03 25.24 -15.41
C VAL A 374 -22.53 23.81 -15.23
N PRO A 375 -22.72 23.04 -16.31
CA PRO A 375 -23.14 21.65 -16.19
C PRO A 375 -22.15 20.91 -15.28
N SER A 376 -22.66 20.25 -14.24
CA SER A 376 -21.89 19.25 -13.50
C SER A 376 -21.57 18.14 -14.50
N SER A 377 -20.36 18.04 -14.97
CA SER A 377 -19.95 16.83 -15.65
C SER A 377 -19.81 15.76 -14.58
N ASP A 378 -20.74 14.81 -14.55
CA ASP A 378 -20.70 13.61 -13.67
C ASP A 378 -19.42 12.78 -13.90
N ASP A 379 -18.65 13.10 -14.93
CA ASP A 379 -17.42 12.44 -15.32
C ASP A 379 -16.16 12.97 -14.63
N ASN A 380 -16.26 13.99 -13.78
CA ASN A 380 -15.11 14.53 -13.06
C ASN A 380 -15.25 14.17 -11.58
N PRO A 381 -14.75 12.99 -11.14
CA PRO A 381 -14.79 12.66 -9.76
C PRO A 381 -14.01 13.71 -8.97
N PRO A 382 -14.52 14.18 -7.82
CA PRO A 382 -13.91 15.24 -7.01
C PRO A 382 -12.55 14.84 -6.40
N TYR A 383 -11.92 13.77 -6.86
CA TYR A 383 -10.73 13.10 -6.32
C TYR A 383 -9.50 13.17 -7.23
N THR A 384 -9.44 14.10 -8.18
CA THR A 384 -8.24 14.23 -8.99
C THR A 384 -7.13 14.90 -8.18
N PHE A 385 -6.40 14.08 -7.42
CA PHE A 385 -5.09 14.42 -6.87
C PHE A 385 -4.02 14.59 -7.96
N PHE A 386 -4.43 14.69 -9.21
CA PHE A 386 -3.56 14.71 -10.36
C PHE A 386 -3.74 16.03 -11.11
N LEU A 387 -2.63 16.70 -11.38
CA LEU A 387 -2.62 17.88 -12.24
C LEU A 387 -2.30 17.48 -13.67
N THR A 388 -3.00 18.09 -14.63
CA THR A 388 -2.64 18.00 -16.03
C THR A 388 -1.66 19.15 -16.35
N LEU A 389 -0.39 18.98 -16.00
CA LEU A 389 0.64 19.97 -16.24
C LEU A 389 1.31 19.80 -17.62
N VAL A 390 1.21 18.60 -18.18
CA VAL A 390 1.64 18.29 -19.55
C VAL A 390 0.41 17.81 -20.33
N PRO A 391 0.10 18.38 -21.51
CA PRO A 391 -1.08 18.01 -22.28
C PRO A 391 -1.18 16.49 -22.51
N GLY A 392 -2.37 15.94 -22.29
CA GLY A 392 -2.65 14.49 -22.44
C GLY A 392 -2.10 13.59 -21.34
N THR A 393 -1.53 14.14 -20.28
CA THR A 393 -0.99 13.36 -19.15
C THR A 393 -1.50 13.89 -17.82
N GLN A 394 -1.32 13.10 -16.77
CA GLN A 394 -1.55 13.48 -15.38
C GLN A 394 -0.28 13.23 -14.56
N THR A 395 -0.02 14.04 -13.54
CA THR A 395 1.09 13.81 -12.62
C THR A 395 0.86 12.56 -11.79
N VAL A 396 1.94 11.88 -11.41
CA VAL A 396 1.87 10.71 -10.55
C VAL A 396 1.64 11.15 -9.10
N GLN A 397 0.74 10.47 -8.40
CA GLN A 397 0.33 10.84 -7.04
C GLN A 397 1.50 10.89 -6.05
N TYR A 398 2.44 9.94 -6.16
CA TYR A 398 3.58 9.83 -5.22
C TYR A 398 4.84 10.59 -5.70
N ASP A 399 4.88 10.98 -6.95
CA ASP A 399 5.96 11.79 -7.51
C ASP A 399 5.42 12.67 -8.66
N GLY A 400 5.09 13.90 -8.36
CA GLY A 400 4.54 14.86 -9.33
C GLY A 400 5.49 15.23 -10.46
N ARG A 401 6.77 14.84 -10.39
CA ARG A 401 7.74 14.99 -11.48
C ARG A 401 7.51 13.98 -12.60
N ALA A 402 6.84 12.88 -12.30
CA ALA A 402 6.48 11.87 -13.28
C ALA A 402 5.04 12.06 -13.78
N ASN A 403 4.80 11.73 -15.04
CA ASN A 403 3.49 11.79 -15.69
C ASN A 403 3.11 10.43 -16.27
N PHE A 404 1.82 10.19 -16.36
CA PHE A 404 1.24 9.04 -17.06
C PHE A 404 0.09 9.52 -17.98
N PRO A 405 -0.31 8.73 -19.00
CA PRO A 405 -1.42 9.08 -19.86
C PRO A 405 -2.68 9.41 -19.07
N GLY A 406 -3.29 10.56 -19.35
CA GLY A 406 -4.53 10.99 -18.71
C GLY A 406 -5.73 10.12 -19.12
N LYS A 407 -6.80 10.21 -18.34
CA LYS A 407 -8.07 9.53 -18.64
C LYS A 407 -8.55 9.93 -20.04
N GLY A 408 -8.74 8.97 -20.94
CA GLY A 408 -9.14 9.20 -22.32
C GLY A 408 -8.00 9.23 -23.36
N THR A 409 -6.73 9.18 -22.91
CA THR A 409 -5.57 9.08 -23.80
C THR A 409 -4.98 7.67 -23.86
N ALA A 410 -5.35 6.80 -22.91
CA ALA A 410 -5.01 5.39 -22.97
C ALA A 410 -6.12 4.66 -23.74
N THR A 411 -5.81 4.16 -24.92
CA THR A 411 -6.64 3.12 -25.55
C THR A 411 -6.41 1.84 -24.75
N CYS A 412 -7.44 1.39 -24.08
CA CYS A 412 -7.45 0.03 -23.51
C CYS A 412 -7.35 -1.00 -24.62
#